data_706b2f85eef89cb35ccc4964aad3f36a
#
_entry.id   706b2f85eef89cb35ccc4964aad3f36a
#
_cell.length_a   1.000
_cell.length_b   1.000
_cell.length_c   1.000
_cell.angle_alpha   90.00
_cell.angle_beta   90.00
_cell.angle_gamma   90.00
#
_symmetry.space_group_name_H-M   'P 1'
#
loop_
_entity.id
_entity.type
_entity.pdbx_description
1 polymer ?
#
loop_
_entity_poly.entity_id
_entity_poly.type
_entity_poly.pdbx_seq_one_letter_code
_entity_poly.pdbx_strand_id
1 'polypeptide(L)'
;MNSVQTPSPELTPEVESKTGQYSVTLISLGLFSYCLYWLQQNESSQQMWLMLIGGFLGLALYHASFGFTTAWRNLIVNRRGRGLRAQMVMLAVAVCLFFPALSSAELFGEEVRGYIRPLGYSVLVGAFIFGIGMQLGNGCASGNLYHAGGGQLRAIPSMFGFMVGGLWATADYEWWTGLPQFAPVSVIEETGLIPAIMINLALFAGIALFTIWLEKRTHGEVEKDQPLSEIANWRRYLQGPWPFIWGALVLAILNFATLAMTGRPWAVAVAYPLWGAKLAMLLELELELDFWSYWLQPGRETALEESLTSDVNSVMNAGVLLGAFAAAAMAGKFSFQWRLPILHWIAALLGGVMLGYGATIAFGCNIGAYFGGIASGSLHGWLWLIAAFAGSIVGSYIRPLFKLDTKTSTRSAC
;
A
#
# COMPACT_ATOMS: atom_id res chain seq x y z
N MET A 1 25.61 52.61 29.50
CA MET A 1 24.28 52.07 29.90
C MET A 1 24.00 50.87 29.03
N ASN A 2 24.38 49.69 29.52
CA ASN A 2 24.16 48.42 28.81
C ASN A 2 22.81 47.84 29.27
N SER A 3 21.84 47.78 28.38
CA SER A 3 20.57 47.09 28.63
C SER A 3 20.77 45.59 28.49
N VAL A 4 20.69 44.88 29.60
CA VAL A 4 20.66 43.44 29.68
C VAL A 4 19.28 42.99 29.15
N GLN A 5 19.24 42.34 27.99
CA GLN A 5 18.07 41.64 27.50
C GLN A 5 17.95 40.32 28.29
N THR A 6 16.87 40.19 29.05
CA THR A 6 16.43 38.92 29.64
C THR A 6 15.98 37.95 28.54
N PRO A 7 16.45 36.70 28.53
CA PRO A 7 15.95 35.70 27.59
C PRO A 7 14.47 35.38 27.88
N SER A 8 13.64 35.40 26.84
CA SER A 8 12.26 34.93 26.88
C SER A 8 12.21 33.45 27.29
N PRO A 9 11.21 33.03 28.08
CA PRO A 9 11.10 31.64 28.49
C PRO A 9 10.89 30.74 27.27
N GLU A 10 11.78 29.78 27.10
CA GLU A 10 11.59 28.65 26.15
C GLU A 10 10.29 27.93 26.53
N LEU A 11 9.34 27.96 25.63
CA LEU A 11 8.15 27.11 25.69
C LEU A 11 8.63 25.65 25.58
N THR A 12 8.78 25.02 26.73
CA THR A 12 8.91 23.55 26.78
C THR A 12 7.70 22.94 26.12
N PRO A 13 7.84 21.99 25.15
CA PRO A 13 6.71 21.30 24.60
C PRO A 13 6.00 20.57 25.73
N GLU A 14 4.74 20.91 25.99
CA GLU A 14 3.88 20.17 26.91
C GLU A 14 3.92 18.69 26.55
N VAL A 15 4.42 17.88 27.46
CA VAL A 15 4.33 16.44 27.43
C VAL A 15 2.86 16.10 27.65
N GLU A 16 2.09 15.99 26.54
CA GLU A 16 0.71 15.49 26.59
C GLU A 16 0.67 14.21 27.40
N SER A 17 -0.23 14.17 28.36
CA SER A 17 -0.28 13.15 29.41
C SER A 17 -0.35 11.73 28.81
N LYS A 18 0.59 10.88 29.18
CA LYS A 18 0.66 9.47 28.80
C LYS A 18 -0.64 8.68 29.08
N THR A 19 -1.51 9.18 29.94
CA THR A 19 -2.80 8.55 30.30
C THR A 19 -3.82 8.49 29.15
N GLY A 20 -3.88 9.52 28.26
CA GLY A 20 -4.79 9.51 27.10
C GLY A 20 -4.42 8.47 26.05
N GLN A 21 -3.15 8.16 25.91
CA GLN A 21 -2.62 7.20 24.91
C GLN A 21 -2.86 5.73 25.34
N TYR A 22 -2.80 5.42 26.64
CA TYR A 22 -3.13 4.07 27.13
C TYR A 22 -4.60 3.71 26.87
N SER A 23 -5.52 4.67 27.08
CA SER A 23 -6.95 4.44 26.80
C SER A 23 -7.21 4.18 25.31
N VAL A 24 -6.58 4.96 24.42
CA VAL A 24 -6.69 4.75 22.97
C VAL A 24 -6.12 3.39 22.56
N THR A 25 -5.00 2.99 23.16
CA THR A 25 -4.40 1.65 22.90
C THR A 25 -5.33 0.54 23.34
N LEU A 26 -5.93 0.63 24.53
CA LEU A 26 -6.88 -0.37 25.00
C LEU A 26 -8.14 -0.44 24.11
N ILE A 27 -8.66 0.72 23.69
CA ILE A 27 -9.81 0.78 22.76
C ILE A 27 -9.44 0.13 21.43
N SER A 28 -8.28 0.46 20.84
CA SER A 28 -7.86 -0.08 19.54
C SER A 28 -7.67 -1.60 19.59
N LEU A 29 -7.00 -2.10 20.63
CA LEU A 29 -6.80 -3.55 20.83
C LEU A 29 -8.12 -4.26 21.15
N GLY A 30 -8.99 -3.66 21.97
CA GLY A 30 -10.32 -4.21 22.27
C GLY A 30 -11.20 -4.30 21.02
N LEU A 31 -11.23 -3.26 20.20
CA LEU A 31 -11.96 -3.26 18.93
C LEU A 31 -11.41 -4.32 17.97
N PHE A 32 -10.09 -4.39 17.83
CA PHE A 32 -9.45 -5.40 16.97
C PHE A 32 -9.77 -6.83 17.44
N SER A 33 -9.65 -7.09 18.74
CA SER A 33 -9.98 -8.40 19.33
C SER A 33 -11.46 -8.75 19.18
N TYR A 34 -12.36 -7.76 19.32
CA TYR A 34 -13.79 -7.96 19.10
C TYR A 34 -14.07 -8.34 17.64
N CYS A 35 -13.46 -7.65 16.66
CA CYS A 35 -13.63 -7.97 15.24
C CYS A 35 -13.09 -9.38 14.92
N LEU A 36 -11.96 -9.79 15.47
CA LEU A 36 -11.43 -11.16 15.32
C LEU A 36 -12.41 -12.20 15.88
N TYR A 37 -12.93 -11.97 17.09
CA TYR A 37 -13.92 -12.85 17.70
C TYR A 37 -15.21 -12.92 16.88
N TRP A 38 -15.70 -11.77 16.40
CA TRP A 38 -16.92 -11.70 15.60
C TRP A 38 -16.77 -12.47 14.27
N LEU A 39 -15.66 -12.31 13.56
CA LEU A 39 -15.37 -13.05 12.32
C LEU A 39 -15.29 -14.57 12.58
N GLN A 40 -14.67 -14.97 13.68
CA GLN A 40 -14.60 -16.39 14.07
C GLN A 40 -15.98 -17.00 14.30
N GLN A 41 -16.95 -16.23 14.84
CA GLN A 41 -18.28 -16.74 15.16
C GLN A 41 -19.26 -16.68 13.98
N ASN A 42 -19.13 -15.66 13.11
CA ASN A 42 -20.16 -15.36 12.10
C ASN A 42 -19.72 -15.68 10.66
N GLU A 43 -18.42 -15.76 10.41
CA GLU A 43 -17.87 -16.04 9.06
C GLU A 43 -17.07 -17.36 9.10
N SER A 44 -15.75 -17.25 9.31
CA SER A 44 -14.87 -18.43 9.34
C SER A 44 -13.57 -18.17 10.10
N SER A 45 -12.92 -19.25 10.53
CA SER A 45 -11.55 -19.17 11.07
C SER A 45 -10.58 -18.57 10.06
N GLN A 46 -10.77 -18.82 8.76
CA GLN A 46 -9.91 -18.27 7.71
C GLN A 46 -10.00 -16.74 7.68
N GLN A 47 -11.20 -16.16 7.70
CA GLN A 47 -11.41 -14.70 7.73
C GLN A 47 -10.79 -14.05 8.98
N MET A 48 -10.93 -14.71 10.14
CA MET A 48 -10.26 -14.26 11.37
C MET A 48 -8.73 -14.19 11.20
N TRP A 49 -8.10 -15.25 10.65
CA TRP A 49 -6.65 -15.26 10.41
C TRP A 49 -6.22 -14.23 9.38
N LEU A 50 -7.01 -14.02 8.31
CA LEU A 50 -6.74 -13.00 7.30
C LEU A 50 -6.80 -11.59 7.89
N MET A 51 -7.76 -11.32 8.77
CA MET A 51 -7.81 -10.06 9.49
C MET A 51 -6.60 -9.87 10.41
N LEU A 52 -6.14 -10.93 11.06
CA LEU A 52 -4.94 -10.89 11.89
C LEU A 52 -3.70 -10.60 11.06
N ILE A 53 -3.53 -11.25 9.88
CA ILE A 53 -2.47 -10.94 8.92
C ILE A 53 -2.55 -9.48 8.48
N GLY A 54 -3.75 -9.00 8.13
CA GLY A 54 -4.00 -7.59 7.80
C GLY A 54 -3.57 -6.65 8.93
N GLY A 55 -3.87 -7.00 10.17
CA GLY A 55 -3.46 -6.25 11.36
C GLY A 55 -1.93 -6.12 11.50
N PHE A 56 -1.20 -7.22 11.32
CA PHE A 56 0.26 -7.20 11.32
C PHE A 56 0.84 -6.44 10.12
N LEU A 57 0.21 -6.52 8.93
CA LEU A 57 0.58 -5.69 7.77
C LEU A 57 0.41 -4.21 8.09
N GLY A 58 -0.69 -3.81 8.72
CA GLY A 58 -0.97 -2.44 9.14
C GLY A 58 0.05 -1.92 10.16
N LEU A 59 0.39 -2.75 11.14
CA LEU A 59 1.42 -2.45 12.16
C LEU A 59 2.80 -2.25 11.50
N ALA A 60 3.19 -3.16 10.60
CA ALA A 60 4.47 -3.07 9.89
C ALA A 60 4.56 -1.83 9.00
N LEU A 61 3.49 -1.54 8.21
CA LEU A 61 3.41 -0.36 7.36
C LEU A 61 3.52 0.93 8.18
N TYR A 62 2.84 1.00 9.33
CA TYR A 62 2.86 2.18 10.19
C TYR A 62 4.23 2.38 10.85
N HIS A 63 4.76 1.36 11.54
CA HIS A 63 6.02 1.47 12.27
C HIS A 63 7.24 1.64 11.38
N ALA A 64 7.27 0.99 10.21
CA ALA A 64 8.34 1.17 9.25
C ALA A 64 8.14 2.43 8.39
N SER A 65 6.98 3.11 8.48
CA SER A 65 6.61 4.17 7.52
C SER A 65 6.85 3.72 6.07
N PHE A 66 6.54 2.44 5.79
CA PHE A 66 6.89 1.80 4.52
C PHE A 66 5.93 2.25 3.42
N GLY A 67 6.19 3.43 2.86
CA GLY A 67 5.37 4.03 1.82
C GLY A 67 6.03 3.99 0.45
N PHE A 68 5.38 3.33 -0.53
CA PHE A 68 5.82 3.36 -1.93
C PHE A 68 5.87 4.80 -2.46
N THR A 69 4.84 5.58 -2.19
CA THR A 69 4.71 6.99 -2.62
C THR A 69 5.87 7.85 -2.13
N THR A 70 6.18 7.77 -0.85
CA THR A 70 7.25 8.57 -0.23
C THR A 70 8.63 8.11 -0.71
N ALA A 71 8.84 6.80 -0.84
CA ALA A 71 10.10 6.24 -1.35
C ALA A 71 10.39 6.71 -2.78
N TRP A 72 9.40 6.65 -3.68
CA TRP A 72 9.56 7.08 -5.05
C TRP A 72 9.75 8.60 -5.15
N ARG A 73 8.97 9.38 -4.40
CA ARG A 73 9.14 10.83 -4.35
C ARG A 73 10.54 11.24 -3.85
N ASN A 74 11.04 10.59 -2.80
CA ASN A 74 12.38 10.85 -2.28
C ASN A 74 13.47 10.58 -3.33
N LEU A 75 13.32 9.53 -4.13
CA LEU A 75 14.23 9.28 -5.23
C LEU A 75 14.10 10.34 -6.34
N ILE A 76 12.89 10.72 -6.72
CA ILE A 76 12.62 11.69 -7.80
C ILE A 76 13.11 13.08 -7.41
N VAL A 77 12.72 13.58 -6.23
CA VAL A 77 12.95 14.96 -5.82
C VAL A 77 14.28 15.12 -5.09
N ASN A 78 14.58 14.23 -4.16
CA ASN A 78 15.73 14.35 -3.26
C ASN A 78 16.91 13.48 -3.69
N ARG A 79 16.77 12.67 -4.75
CA ARG A 79 17.79 11.69 -5.20
C ARG A 79 18.25 10.74 -4.08
N ARG A 80 17.37 10.45 -3.10
CA ARG A 80 17.59 9.52 -1.99
C ARG A 80 16.89 8.19 -2.26
N GLY A 81 17.66 7.09 -2.36
CA GLY A 81 17.17 5.79 -2.83
C GLY A 81 16.86 4.76 -1.75
N ARG A 82 17.01 5.09 -0.45
CA ARG A 82 16.86 4.15 0.67
C ARG A 82 15.53 3.37 0.63
N GLY A 83 14.42 4.07 0.43
CA GLY A 83 13.10 3.42 0.40
C GLY A 83 12.93 2.47 -0.80
N LEU A 84 13.46 2.82 -1.99
CA LEU A 84 13.41 1.93 -3.14
C LEU A 84 14.31 0.69 -2.95
N ARG A 85 15.49 0.83 -2.33
CA ARG A 85 16.35 -0.32 -1.98
C ARG A 85 15.62 -1.30 -1.04
N ALA A 86 14.88 -0.78 -0.05
CA ALA A 86 14.07 -1.64 0.81
C ALA A 86 12.96 -2.38 0.05
N GLN A 87 12.35 -1.75 -0.96
CA GLN A 87 11.40 -2.42 -1.86
C GLN A 87 12.08 -3.53 -2.69
N MET A 88 13.30 -3.31 -3.15
CA MET A 88 14.07 -4.37 -3.87
C MET A 88 14.34 -5.57 -2.95
N VAL A 89 14.67 -5.34 -1.68
CA VAL A 89 14.83 -6.43 -0.70
C VAL A 89 13.50 -7.15 -0.46
N MET A 90 12.40 -6.42 -0.31
CA MET A 90 11.05 -6.99 -0.16
C MET A 90 10.71 -7.91 -1.34
N LEU A 91 10.95 -7.45 -2.57
CA LEU A 91 10.71 -8.23 -3.79
C LEU A 91 11.64 -9.43 -3.91
N ALA A 92 12.91 -9.29 -3.53
CA ALA A 92 13.87 -10.41 -3.55
C ALA A 92 13.43 -11.54 -2.63
N VAL A 93 13.00 -11.21 -1.40
CA VAL A 93 12.46 -12.20 -0.46
C VAL A 93 11.16 -12.80 -0.99
N ALA A 94 10.26 -11.97 -1.54
CA ALA A 94 9.01 -12.44 -2.10
C ALA A 94 9.24 -13.41 -3.27
N VAL A 95 10.12 -13.10 -4.23
CA VAL A 95 10.45 -13.99 -5.36
C VAL A 95 11.01 -15.33 -4.86
N CYS A 96 11.90 -15.31 -3.87
CA CYS A 96 12.43 -16.54 -3.29
C CYS A 96 11.39 -17.43 -2.59
N LEU A 97 10.30 -16.83 -2.08
CA LEU A 97 9.20 -17.55 -1.42
C LEU A 97 8.11 -17.98 -2.42
N PHE A 98 7.68 -17.05 -3.29
CA PHE A 98 6.54 -17.27 -4.18
C PHE A 98 6.89 -18.17 -5.38
N PHE A 99 8.04 -18.00 -6.02
CA PHE A 99 8.37 -18.75 -7.22
C PHE A 99 8.39 -20.26 -7.02
N PRO A 100 9.03 -20.81 -5.94
CA PRO A 100 8.93 -22.24 -5.67
C PRO A 100 7.48 -22.72 -5.46
N ALA A 101 6.69 -21.96 -4.69
CA ALA A 101 5.28 -22.31 -4.44
C ALA A 101 4.43 -22.27 -5.72
N LEU A 102 4.59 -21.24 -6.55
CA LEU A 102 3.85 -21.09 -7.80
C LEU A 102 4.34 -22.08 -8.88
N SER A 103 5.59 -22.47 -8.87
CA SER A 103 6.14 -23.50 -9.78
C SER A 103 5.59 -24.87 -9.48
N SER A 104 5.27 -25.18 -8.20
CA SER A 104 4.61 -26.43 -7.83
C SER A 104 3.09 -26.40 -8.04
N ALA A 105 2.52 -25.20 -8.24
CA ALA A 105 1.09 -24.93 -8.32
C ALA A 105 0.27 -25.36 -7.09
N GLU A 106 0.94 -25.84 -6.04
CA GLU A 106 0.36 -26.36 -4.81
C GLU A 106 1.19 -25.92 -3.60
N LEU A 107 0.55 -25.55 -2.50
CA LEU A 107 1.17 -25.20 -1.24
C LEU A 107 0.32 -25.74 -0.08
N PHE A 108 0.88 -26.59 0.76
CA PHE A 108 0.19 -27.26 1.88
C PHE A 108 -1.08 -28.03 1.50
N GLY A 109 -1.15 -28.57 0.26
CA GLY A 109 -2.30 -29.32 -0.25
C GLY A 109 -3.38 -28.46 -0.90
N GLU A 110 -3.17 -27.16 -1.00
CA GLU A 110 -4.08 -26.21 -1.64
C GLU A 110 -3.50 -25.65 -2.93
N GLU A 111 -4.34 -25.48 -3.95
CA GLU A 111 -3.92 -24.90 -5.23
C GLU A 111 -3.55 -23.43 -5.06
N VAL A 112 -2.36 -23.04 -5.56
CA VAL A 112 -1.91 -21.65 -5.56
C VAL A 112 -1.76 -21.10 -6.97
N ARG A 113 -2.22 -19.86 -7.18
CA ARG A 113 -2.17 -19.19 -8.48
C ARG A 113 -1.60 -17.78 -8.34
N GLY A 114 -0.65 -17.45 -9.20
CA GLY A 114 -0.07 -16.11 -9.30
C GLY A 114 -0.97 -15.13 -10.08
N TYR A 115 -0.64 -13.84 -9.97
CA TYR A 115 -1.26 -12.78 -10.78
C TYR A 115 -0.51 -12.61 -12.10
N ILE A 116 -0.78 -13.50 -13.05
CA ILE A 116 -0.27 -13.40 -14.42
C ILE A 116 -1.30 -12.64 -15.25
N ARG A 117 -0.94 -11.46 -15.76
CA ARG A 117 -1.85 -10.53 -16.43
C ARG A 117 -1.27 -10.11 -17.79
N PRO A 118 -2.13 -9.70 -18.75
CA PRO A 118 -1.68 -9.24 -20.06
C PRO A 118 -0.85 -7.95 -19.96
N LEU A 119 0.01 -7.72 -20.96
CA LEU A 119 0.75 -6.49 -21.14
C LEU A 119 0.07 -5.66 -22.23
N GLY A 120 -0.50 -4.51 -21.88
CA GLY A 120 -1.25 -3.71 -22.84
C GLY A 120 -1.37 -2.25 -22.47
N TYR A 121 -2.12 -1.53 -23.29
CA TYR A 121 -2.39 -0.11 -23.06
C TYR A 121 -3.12 0.14 -21.77
N SER A 122 -4.00 -0.76 -21.33
CA SER A 122 -4.71 -0.65 -20.05
C SER A 122 -3.73 -0.58 -18.88
N VAL A 123 -2.71 -1.47 -18.84
CA VAL A 123 -1.67 -1.47 -17.80
C VAL A 123 -0.84 -0.21 -17.89
N LEU A 124 -0.39 0.18 -19.10
CA LEU A 124 0.48 1.34 -19.29
C LEU A 124 -0.20 2.64 -18.83
N VAL A 125 -1.42 2.89 -19.32
CA VAL A 125 -2.17 4.12 -19.00
C VAL A 125 -2.68 4.10 -17.56
N GLY A 126 -3.24 2.97 -17.12
CA GLY A 126 -3.77 2.84 -15.77
C GLY A 126 -2.71 2.99 -14.69
N ALA A 127 -1.54 2.36 -14.86
CA ALA A 127 -0.43 2.50 -13.93
C ALA A 127 0.15 3.93 -13.95
N PHE A 128 0.21 4.58 -15.10
CA PHE A 128 0.64 5.98 -15.21
C PHE A 128 -0.31 6.93 -14.45
N ILE A 129 -1.63 6.80 -14.65
CA ILE A 129 -2.66 7.56 -13.92
C ILE A 129 -2.54 7.28 -12.40
N PHE A 130 -2.38 6.01 -12.02
CA PHE A 130 -2.18 5.62 -10.63
C PHE A 130 -0.94 6.29 -10.03
N GLY A 131 0.17 6.35 -10.77
CA GLY A 131 1.40 7.01 -10.35
C GLY A 131 1.24 8.50 -10.05
N ILE A 132 0.45 9.22 -10.85
CA ILE A 132 0.07 10.62 -10.57
C ILE A 132 -0.80 10.67 -9.31
N GLY A 133 -1.84 9.84 -9.27
CA GLY A 133 -2.82 9.78 -8.18
C GLY A 133 -2.17 9.55 -6.82
N MET A 134 -1.17 8.64 -6.72
CA MET A 134 -0.52 8.36 -5.45
C MET A 134 0.28 9.55 -4.90
N GLN A 135 0.78 10.45 -5.75
CA GLN A 135 1.48 11.66 -5.31
C GLN A 135 0.52 12.74 -4.81
N LEU A 136 -0.69 12.81 -5.36
CA LEU A 136 -1.73 13.75 -4.93
C LEU A 136 -2.51 13.22 -3.72
N GLY A 137 -2.89 11.93 -3.71
CA GLY A 137 -3.64 11.25 -2.65
C GLY A 137 -2.88 11.00 -1.36
N ASN A 138 -1.58 11.34 -1.29
CA ASN A 138 -0.69 11.15 -0.13
C ASN A 138 -0.39 9.69 0.23
N GLY A 139 -0.72 8.75 -0.62
CA GLY A 139 -0.49 7.32 -0.40
C GLY A 139 -0.94 6.49 -1.59
N CYS A 140 -0.47 5.26 -1.65
CA CYS A 140 -1.06 4.23 -2.50
C CYS A 140 -2.30 3.62 -1.80
N ALA A 141 -2.85 2.53 -2.31
CA ALA A 141 -4.01 1.88 -1.71
C ALA A 141 -3.78 1.49 -0.23
N SER A 142 -2.75 0.69 0.06
CA SER A 142 -2.37 0.33 1.44
C SER A 142 -1.85 1.53 2.24
N GLY A 143 -1.21 2.49 1.56
CA GLY A 143 -0.76 3.75 2.15
C GLY A 143 -1.90 4.53 2.78
N ASN A 144 -3.01 4.71 2.07
CA ASN A 144 -4.19 5.39 2.59
C ASN A 144 -4.84 4.65 3.76
N LEU A 145 -4.86 3.29 3.74
CA LEU A 145 -5.39 2.51 4.86
C LEU A 145 -4.61 2.74 6.15
N TYR A 146 -3.27 2.58 6.13
CA TYR A 146 -2.50 2.76 7.35
C TYR A 146 -2.41 4.22 7.78
N HIS A 147 -2.48 5.19 6.87
CA HIS A 147 -2.58 6.61 7.21
C HIS A 147 -3.92 6.92 7.89
N ALA A 148 -5.03 6.40 7.37
CA ALA A 148 -6.34 6.54 8.00
C ALA A 148 -6.37 5.92 9.40
N GLY A 149 -5.87 4.69 9.54
CA GLY A 149 -5.71 4.03 10.84
C GLY A 149 -4.83 4.83 11.80
N GLY A 150 -3.77 5.47 11.32
CA GLY A 150 -2.90 6.36 12.09
C GLY A 150 -3.51 7.73 12.45
N GLY A 151 -4.76 8.01 12.04
CA GLY A 151 -5.46 9.26 12.35
C GLY A 151 -5.27 10.38 11.32
N GLN A 152 -4.61 10.12 10.19
CA GLN A 152 -4.43 11.12 9.12
C GLN A 152 -5.70 11.28 8.30
N LEU A 153 -6.53 12.24 8.64
CA LEU A 153 -7.85 12.46 8.02
C LEU A 153 -7.81 12.72 6.50
N ARG A 154 -6.68 13.18 5.97
CA ARG A 154 -6.49 13.35 4.53
C ARG A 154 -6.60 12.03 3.75
N ALA A 155 -6.40 10.89 4.38
CA ALA A 155 -6.56 9.59 3.74
C ALA A 155 -8.04 9.27 3.44
N ILE A 156 -8.99 9.80 4.21
CA ILE A 156 -10.44 9.52 4.05
C ILE A 156 -10.95 9.98 2.68
N PRO A 157 -10.81 11.26 2.25
CA PRO A 157 -11.25 11.67 0.92
C PRO A 157 -10.49 10.95 -0.20
N SER A 158 -9.23 10.57 0.03
CA SER A 158 -8.49 9.76 -0.94
C SER A 158 -9.07 8.34 -1.07
N MET A 159 -9.45 7.70 0.03
CA MET A 159 -10.11 6.39 0.01
C MET A 159 -11.49 6.48 -0.65
N PHE A 160 -12.27 7.51 -0.34
CA PHE A 160 -13.56 7.74 -1.00
C PHE A 160 -13.40 7.97 -2.51
N GLY A 161 -12.46 8.83 -2.90
CA GLY A 161 -12.12 9.00 -4.32
C GLY A 161 -11.69 7.70 -4.99
N PHE A 162 -10.95 6.84 -4.27
CA PHE A 162 -10.54 5.54 -4.78
C PHE A 162 -11.75 4.62 -5.04
N MET A 163 -12.75 4.61 -4.14
CA MET A 163 -14.00 3.88 -4.34
C MET A 163 -14.73 4.39 -5.59
N VAL A 164 -14.89 5.70 -5.74
CA VAL A 164 -15.57 6.33 -6.88
C VAL A 164 -14.83 6.05 -8.19
N GLY A 165 -13.52 6.29 -8.23
CA GLY A 165 -12.70 6.04 -9.43
C GLY A 165 -12.61 4.57 -9.79
N GLY A 166 -12.55 3.69 -8.78
CA GLY A 166 -12.57 2.24 -8.97
C GLY A 166 -13.89 1.75 -9.57
N LEU A 167 -15.01 2.21 -9.01
CA LEU A 167 -16.34 1.91 -9.54
C LEU A 167 -16.51 2.43 -10.97
N TRP A 168 -16.12 3.67 -11.25
CA TRP A 168 -16.16 4.22 -12.60
C TRP A 168 -15.36 3.34 -13.59
N ALA A 169 -14.14 2.95 -13.23
CA ALA A 169 -13.31 2.11 -14.09
C ALA A 169 -13.91 0.72 -14.35
N THR A 170 -14.81 0.23 -13.48
CA THR A 170 -15.52 -1.04 -13.74
C THR A 170 -16.54 -0.90 -14.87
N ALA A 171 -17.14 0.29 -15.08
CA ALA A 171 -18.01 0.57 -16.22
C ALA A 171 -17.20 0.62 -17.54
N ASP A 172 -16.00 1.22 -17.50
CA ASP A 172 -15.14 1.36 -18.69
C ASP A 172 -14.26 0.12 -18.95
N TYR A 173 -14.36 -0.93 -18.12
CA TYR A 173 -13.42 -2.03 -18.09
C TYR A 173 -13.36 -2.80 -19.42
N GLU A 174 -14.48 -3.03 -20.07
CA GLU A 174 -14.57 -3.72 -21.36
C GLU A 174 -13.81 -2.96 -22.45
N TRP A 175 -13.98 -1.64 -22.51
CA TRP A 175 -13.26 -0.82 -23.46
C TRP A 175 -11.73 -0.92 -23.28
N TRP A 176 -11.26 -0.85 -22.03
CA TRP A 176 -9.83 -0.93 -21.73
C TRP A 176 -9.24 -2.31 -22.04
N THR A 177 -9.96 -3.38 -21.74
CA THR A 177 -9.50 -4.74 -21.99
C THR A 177 -9.64 -5.15 -23.46
N GLY A 178 -10.48 -4.45 -24.23
CA GLY A 178 -10.59 -4.58 -25.68
C GLY A 178 -9.44 -3.91 -26.47
N LEU A 179 -8.62 -3.06 -25.83
CA LEU A 179 -7.47 -2.45 -26.48
C LEU A 179 -6.37 -3.48 -26.79
N PRO A 180 -5.49 -3.20 -27.80
CA PRO A 180 -4.39 -4.11 -28.11
C PRO A 180 -3.54 -4.45 -26.89
N GLN A 181 -3.30 -5.74 -26.69
CA GLN A 181 -2.51 -6.27 -25.59
C GLN A 181 -1.80 -7.56 -26.00
N PHE A 182 -0.63 -7.79 -25.42
CA PHE A 182 0.07 -9.06 -25.53
C PHE A 182 -0.51 -10.07 -24.55
N ALA A 183 -0.40 -11.35 -24.86
CA ALA A 183 -0.78 -12.41 -23.95
C ALA A 183 -0.07 -12.29 -22.60
N PRO A 184 -0.69 -12.76 -21.51
CA PRO A 184 0.01 -12.86 -20.22
C PRO A 184 1.28 -13.70 -20.33
N VAL A 185 2.39 -13.19 -19.74
CA VAL A 185 3.70 -13.87 -19.78
C VAL A 185 4.16 -14.14 -18.35
N SER A 186 4.44 -15.41 -18.07
CA SER A 186 5.04 -15.89 -16.83
C SER A 186 6.54 -16.16 -17.06
N VAL A 187 7.40 -15.40 -16.38
CA VAL A 187 8.87 -15.62 -16.46
C VAL A 187 9.23 -17.02 -15.93
N ILE A 188 8.47 -17.55 -14.96
CA ILE A 188 8.70 -18.90 -14.41
C ILE A 188 8.44 -19.97 -15.49
N GLU A 189 7.34 -19.84 -16.25
CA GLU A 189 6.99 -20.78 -17.32
C GLU A 189 7.93 -20.70 -18.51
N GLU A 190 8.35 -19.48 -18.88
CA GLU A 190 9.22 -19.25 -20.04
C GLU A 190 10.67 -19.64 -19.80
N THR A 191 11.19 -19.44 -18.60
CA THR A 191 12.64 -19.64 -18.33
C THR A 191 12.95 -20.75 -17.33
N GLY A 192 11.96 -21.26 -16.62
CA GLY A 192 12.11 -22.19 -15.50
C GLY A 192 12.41 -21.46 -14.18
N LEU A 193 12.28 -22.22 -13.08
CA LEU A 193 12.34 -21.67 -11.71
C LEU A 193 13.64 -20.95 -11.39
N ILE A 194 14.79 -21.61 -11.57
CA ILE A 194 16.09 -21.04 -11.15
C ILE A 194 16.50 -19.84 -12.01
N PRO A 195 16.44 -19.87 -13.36
CA PRO A 195 16.70 -18.70 -14.17
C PRO A 195 15.76 -17.53 -13.87
N ALA A 196 14.46 -17.78 -13.64
CA ALA A 196 13.51 -16.77 -13.28
C ALA A 196 13.90 -16.03 -11.99
N ILE A 197 14.29 -16.76 -10.94
CA ILE A 197 14.78 -16.19 -9.68
C ILE A 197 16.03 -15.35 -9.95
N MET A 198 17.03 -15.90 -10.66
CA MET A 198 18.30 -15.21 -10.94
C MET A 198 18.12 -13.92 -11.73
N ILE A 199 17.26 -13.93 -12.76
CA ILE A 199 16.91 -12.73 -13.55
C ILE A 199 16.31 -11.64 -12.66
N ASN A 200 15.33 -11.99 -11.84
CA ASN A 200 14.68 -11.01 -10.96
C ASN A 200 15.65 -10.47 -9.89
N LEU A 201 16.45 -11.33 -9.25
CA LEU A 201 17.46 -10.88 -8.28
C LEU A 201 18.51 -9.97 -8.92
N ALA A 202 18.95 -10.26 -10.15
CA ALA A 202 19.88 -9.41 -10.89
C ALA A 202 19.27 -8.03 -11.22
N LEU A 203 17.99 -7.99 -11.61
CA LEU A 203 17.27 -6.74 -11.85
C LEU A 203 17.13 -5.92 -10.56
N PHE A 204 16.76 -6.56 -9.44
CA PHE A 204 16.66 -5.86 -8.15
C PHE A 204 18.02 -5.32 -7.70
N ALA A 205 19.08 -6.11 -7.82
CA ALA A 205 20.44 -5.66 -7.53
C ALA A 205 20.85 -4.49 -8.44
N GLY A 206 20.55 -4.56 -9.74
CA GLY A 206 20.82 -3.48 -10.70
C GLY A 206 20.12 -2.17 -10.30
N ILE A 207 18.83 -2.23 -9.94
CA ILE A 207 18.07 -1.07 -9.48
C ILE A 207 18.68 -0.52 -8.17
N ALA A 208 19.00 -1.39 -7.22
CA ALA A 208 19.61 -0.99 -5.95
C ALA A 208 20.97 -0.30 -6.16
N LEU A 209 21.84 -0.88 -7.00
CA LEU A 209 23.15 -0.31 -7.35
C LEU A 209 23.00 1.03 -8.08
N PHE A 210 22.04 1.15 -9.00
CA PHE A 210 21.76 2.41 -9.67
C PHE A 210 21.35 3.51 -8.67
N THR A 211 20.50 3.18 -7.68
CA THR A 211 20.11 4.17 -6.65
C THR A 211 21.30 4.57 -5.77
N ILE A 212 22.19 3.62 -5.43
CA ILE A 212 23.43 3.90 -4.67
C ILE A 212 24.35 4.83 -5.47
N TRP A 213 24.54 4.52 -6.76
CA TRP A 213 25.35 5.36 -7.64
C TRP A 213 24.80 6.78 -7.78
N LEU A 214 23.48 6.91 -8.00
CA LEU A 214 22.80 8.20 -8.10
C LEU A 214 22.95 9.01 -6.81
N GLU A 215 22.76 8.39 -5.66
CA GLU A 215 22.83 9.02 -4.36
C GLU A 215 24.26 9.47 -4.02
N LYS A 216 25.27 8.62 -4.26
CA LYS A 216 26.69 8.98 -4.10
C LYS A 216 27.09 10.13 -5.02
N ARG A 217 26.63 10.12 -6.29
CA ARG A 217 26.94 11.20 -7.24
C ARG A 217 26.33 12.53 -6.82
N THR A 218 25.17 12.53 -6.17
CA THR A 218 24.44 13.75 -5.82
C THR A 218 24.85 14.28 -4.46
N HIS A 219 25.08 13.39 -3.48
CA HIS A 219 25.29 13.76 -2.07
C HIS A 219 26.67 13.37 -1.49
N GLY A 220 27.50 12.67 -2.28
CA GLY A 220 28.81 12.17 -1.83
C GLY A 220 28.74 10.91 -0.96
N GLU A 221 27.60 10.64 -0.33
CA GLU A 221 27.39 9.54 0.61
C GLU A 221 26.02 8.87 0.40
N VAL A 222 25.90 7.64 0.90
CA VAL A 222 24.64 6.89 0.90
C VAL A 222 23.96 7.04 2.26
N GLU A 223 22.67 7.35 2.25
CA GLU A 223 21.86 7.40 3.48
C GLU A 223 21.83 6.01 4.14
N LYS A 224 22.33 5.95 5.39
CA LYS A 224 22.39 4.71 6.16
C LYS A 224 21.05 4.49 6.88
N ASP A 225 20.65 3.23 7.01
CA ASP A 225 19.61 2.85 7.95
C ASP A 225 20.15 3.02 9.40
N GLN A 226 19.22 3.20 10.33
CA GLN A 226 19.60 3.24 11.75
C GLN A 226 20.28 1.92 12.13
N PRO A 227 21.43 1.97 12.86
CA PRO A 227 22.17 0.77 13.18
C PRO A 227 21.31 -0.20 14.02
N LEU A 228 21.43 -1.49 13.71
CA LEU A 228 20.71 -2.57 14.42
C LEU A 228 21.04 -2.61 15.92
N SER A 229 22.23 -2.16 16.32
CA SER A 229 22.66 -2.12 17.73
C SER A 229 21.86 -1.15 18.61
N GLU A 230 21.24 -0.11 18.05
CA GLU A 230 20.34 0.79 18.78
C GLU A 230 18.93 0.19 18.95
N ILE A 231 18.67 -0.98 18.39
CA ILE A 231 17.36 -1.63 18.27
C ILE A 231 17.05 -2.54 19.47
N ALA A 232 18.01 -2.80 20.35
CA ALA A 232 17.93 -3.81 21.42
C ALA A 232 16.89 -3.54 22.53
N ASN A 233 16.00 -2.55 22.38
CA ASN A 233 14.94 -2.30 23.34
C ASN A 233 13.62 -2.87 22.86
N TRP A 234 13.03 -3.85 23.60
CA TRP A 234 11.73 -4.48 23.29
C TRP A 234 10.60 -3.48 23.04
N ARG A 235 10.65 -2.29 23.66
CA ARG A 235 9.68 -1.21 23.42
C ARG A 235 9.65 -0.75 21.97
N ARG A 236 10.76 -0.82 21.25
CA ARG A 236 10.84 -0.40 19.85
C ARG A 236 10.05 -1.32 18.91
N TYR A 237 9.92 -2.61 19.24
CA TYR A 237 9.07 -3.52 18.48
C TYR A 237 7.60 -3.12 18.51
N LEU A 238 7.14 -2.55 19.64
CA LEU A 238 5.76 -2.13 19.83
C LEU A 238 5.50 -0.66 19.52
N GLN A 239 6.52 0.20 19.62
CA GLN A 239 6.36 1.65 19.49
C GLN A 239 6.99 2.24 18.21
N GLY A 240 7.77 1.46 17.49
CA GLY A 240 8.55 1.93 16.33
C GLY A 240 9.56 3.04 16.70
N PRO A 241 10.12 3.77 15.73
CA PRO A 241 10.09 3.44 14.30
C PRO A 241 10.92 2.20 13.97
N TRP A 242 10.43 1.40 13.01
CA TRP A 242 11.18 0.25 12.51
C TRP A 242 12.11 0.65 11.36
N PRO A 243 13.27 0.00 11.20
CA PRO A 243 14.05 0.10 9.98
C PRO A 243 13.24 -0.34 8.77
N PHE A 244 13.45 0.28 7.61
CA PHE A 244 12.76 -0.10 6.37
C PHE A 244 12.91 -1.58 6.04
N ILE A 245 14.08 -2.16 6.32
CA ILE A 245 14.36 -3.57 6.05
C ILE A 245 13.42 -4.51 6.83
N TRP A 246 13.05 -4.18 8.06
CA TRP A 246 12.12 -4.98 8.85
C TRP A 246 10.72 -4.92 8.26
N GLY A 247 10.27 -3.71 7.88
CA GLY A 247 9.02 -3.56 7.15
C GLY A 247 9.00 -4.39 5.87
N ALA A 248 10.07 -4.34 5.08
CA ALA A 248 10.23 -5.11 3.84
C ALA A 248 10.08 -6.62 4.06
N LEU A 249 10.80 -7.17 5.06
CA LEU A 249 10.76 -8.60 5.39
C LEU A 249 9.37 -9.04 5.88
N VAL A 250 8.80 -8.29 6.83
CA VAL A 250 7.47 -8.60 7.38
C VAL A 250 6.40 -8.54 6.29
N LEU A 251 6.42 -7.52 5.41
CA LEU A 251 5.50 -7.40 4.29
C LEU A 251 5.62 -8.57 3.32
N ALA A 252 6.84 -9.01 2.96
CA ALA A 252 7.05 -10.13 2.07
C ALA A 252 6.53 -11.45 2.68
N ILE A 253 6.84 -11.70 3.95
CA ILE A 253 6.42 -12.92 4.66
C ILE A 253 4.89 -12.97 4.85
N LEU A 254 4.26 -11.87 5.27
CA LEU A 254 2.82 -11.84 5.47
C LEU A 254 2.03 -11.93 4.16
N ASN A 255 2.56 -11.37 3.06
CA ASN A 255 1.96 -11.58 1.74
C ASN A 255 2.10 -13.04 1.27
N PHE A 256 3.22 -13.71 1.59
CA PHE A 256 3.36 -15.14 1.33
C PHE A 256 2.40 -15.97 2.19
N ALA A 257 2.21 -15.61 3.46
CA ALA A 257 1.20 -16.24 4.31
C ALA A 257 -0.23 -16.06 3.74
N THR A 258 -0.52 -14.90 3.13
CA THR A 258 -1.79 -14.69 2.42
C THR A 258 -1.93 -15.63 1.24
N LEU A 259 -0.89 -15.78 0.40
CA LEU A 259 -0.89 -16.75 -0.70
C LEU A 259 -1.17 -18.17 -0.18
N ALA A 260 -0.50 -18.58 0.90
CA ALA A 260 -0.66 -19.91 1.49
C ALA A 260 -2.08 -20.17 2.04
N MET A 261 -2.77 -19.14 2.50
CA MET A 261 -4.11 -19.27 3.08
C MET A 261 -5.25 -19.12 2.06
N THR A 262 -5.02 -18.37 0.98
CA THR A 262 -6.10 -18.02 0.03
C THR A 262 -5.87 -18.56 -1.38
N GLY A 263 -4.72 -19.19 -1.62
CA GLY A 263 -4.29 -19.61 -2.94
C GLY A 263 -3.91 -18.45 -3.89
N ARG A 264 -4.00 -17.18 -3.43
CA ARG A 264 -3.73 -16.00 -4.26
C ARG A 264 -2.97 -14.92 -3.48
N PRO A 265 -2.13 -14.09 -4.15
CA PRO A 265 -1.50 -12.94 -3.52
C PRO A 265 -2.55 -11.90 -3.07
N TRP A 266 -2.24 -11.12 -2.03
CA TRP A 266 -3.12 -10.05 -1.55
C TRP A 266 -3.30 -8.94 -2.59
N ALA A 267 -4.54 -8.50 -2.79
CA ALA A 267 -4.93 -7.50 -3.78
C ALA A 267 -5.72 -6.33 -3.18
N VAL A 268 -5.05 -5.51 -2.38
CA VAL A 268 -5.63 -4.35 -1.65
C VAL A 268 -6.65 -3.56 -2.47
N ALA A 269 -6.29 -3.25 -3.74
CA ALA A 269 -7.05 -2.34 -4.58
C ALA A 269 -8.40 -2.91 -5.04
N VAL A 270 -8.55 -4.23 -5.06
CA VAL A 270 -9.78 -4.91 -5.55
C VAL A 270 -10.97 -4.63 -4.61
N ALA A 271 -10.73 -4.40 -3.33
CA ALA A 271 -11.79 -4.08 -2.38
C ALA A 271 -12.44 -2.71 -2.64
N TYR A 272 -11.71 -1.73 -3.18
CA TYR A 272 -12.25 -0.37 -3.34
C TYR A 272 -13.39 -0.26 -4.35
N PRO A 273 -13.31 -0.80 -5.59
CA PRO A 273 -14.45 -0.83 -6.49
C PRO A 273 -15.63 -1.62 -5.90
N LEU A 274 -15.37 -2.71 -5.16
CA LEU A 274 -16.42 -3.46 -4.44
C LEU A 274 -17.11 -2.59 -3.39
N TRP A 275 -16.34 -1.84 -2.57
CA TRP A 275 -16.92 -0.91 -1.60
C TRP A 275 -17.71 0.20 -2.28
N GLY A 276 -17.24 0.70 -3.44
CA GLY A 276 -17.96 1.65 -4.26
C GLY A 276 -19.28 1.10 -4.79
N ALA A 277 -19.28 -0.13 -5.30
CA ALA A 277 -20.47 -0.83 -5.78
C ALA A 277 -21.48 -1.06 -4.65
N LYS A 278 -21.05 -1.59 -3.50
CA LYS A 278 -21.91 -1.77 -2.33
C LYS A 278 -22.49 -0.45 -1.79
N LEU A 279 -21.70 0.62 -1.81
CA LEU A 279 -22.19 1.95 -1.44
C LEU A 279 -23.22 2.48 -2.43
N ALA A 280 -23.00 2.28 -3.73
CA ALA A 280 -23.96 2.67 -4.77
C ALA A 280 -25.29 1.91 -4.62
N MET A 281 -25.23 0.59 -4.36
CA MET A 281 -26.41 -0.22 -4.07
C MET A 281 -27.13 0.25 -2.79
N LEU A 282 -26.39 0.57 -1.73
CA LEU A 282 -26.97 1.08 -0.48
C LEU A 282 -27.66 2.44 -0.67
N LEU A 283 -27.13 3.27 -1.58
CA LEU A 283 -27.72 4.58 -1.94
C LEU A 283 -28.80 4.48 -3.01
N GLU A 284 -29.19 3.25 -3.37
CA GLU A 284 -30.22 2.97 -4.38
C GLU A 284 -29.94 3.70 -5.73
N LEU A 285 -28.65 3.82 -6.08
CA LEU A 285 -28.28 4.32 -7.40
C LEU A 285 -28.63 3.26 -8.45
N GLU A 286 -29.38 3.65 -9.45
CA GLU A 286 -29.82 2.76 -10.57
C GLU A 286 -28.64 2.44 -11.50
N LEU A 287 -27.64 1.73 -11.01
CA LEU A 287 -26.48 1.23 -11.76
C LEU A 287 -26.70 -0.25 -12.06
N GLU A 288 -26.73 -0.59 -13.34
CA GLU A 288 -26.89 -1.97 -13.81
C GLU A 288 -25.56 -2.75 -13.70
N LEU A 289 -25.04 -2.90 -12.46
CA LEU A 289 -23.72 -3.50 -12.17
C LEU A 289 -23.59 -4.92 -12.72
N ASP A 290 -24.68 -5.68 -12.70
CA ASP A 290 -24.74 -7.07 -13.13
C ASP A 290 -24.48 -7.24 -14.63
N PHE A 291 -24.57 -6.18 -15.43
CA PHE A 291 -24.28 -6.20 -16.86
C PHE A 291 -22.86 -5.74 -17.21
N TRP A 292 -22.09 -5.22 -16.23
CA TRP A 292 -20.74 -4.74 -16.51
C TRP A 292 -19.75 -5.91 -16.55
N SER A 293 -19.00 -6.03 -17.63
CA SER A 293 -18.03 -7.11 -17.88
C SER A 293 -17.01 -7.32 -16.75
N TYR A 294 -16.75 -6.29 -15.96
CA TYR A 294 -15.90 -6.40 -14.77
C TYR A 294 -16.51 -7.33 -13.72
N TRP A 295 -17.80 -7.18 -13.43
CA TRP A 295 -18.48 -7.95 -12.37
C TRP A 295 -18.84 -9.37 -12.81
N LEU A 296 -18.98 -9.61 -14.11
CA LEU A 296 -19.23 -10.95 -14.68
C LEU A 296 -18.01 -11.90 -14.59
N GLN A 297 -16.84 -11.41 -14.11
CA GLN A 297 -15.67 -12.26 -13.95
C GLN A 297 -15.82 -13.21 -12.75
N PRO A 298 -15.27 -14.46 -12.83
CA PRO A 298 -15.40 -15.45 -11.76
C PRO A 298 -15.02 -14.92 -10.39
N GLY A 299 -15.91 -15.07 -9.41
CA GLY A 299 -15.75 -14.63 -8.02
C GLY A 299 -16.02 -13.16 -7.75
N ARG A 300 -16.28 -12.31 -8.77
CA ARG A 300 -16.67 -10.91 -8.57
C ARG A 300 -18.18 -10.74 -8.46
N GLU A 301 -18.93 -11.53 -9.23
CA GLU A 301 -20.38 -11.61 -9.12
C GLU A 301 -20.77 -12.02 -7.69
N THR A 302 -20.20 -13.12 -7.19
CA THR A 302 -20.39 -13.58 -5.80
C THR A 302 -20.04 -12.48 -4.79
N ALA A 303 -18.95 -11.73 -5.01
CA ALA A 303 -18.56 -10.64 -4.09
C ALA A 303 -19.57 -9.47 -4.09
N LEU A 304 -20.32 -9.25 -5.18
CA LEU A 304 -21.42 -8.27 -5.18
C LEU A 304 -22.62 -8.74 -4.37
N GLU A 305 -22.88 -10.01 -4.30
CA GLU A 305 -24.04 -10.57 -3.58
C GLU A 305 -23.73 -10.73 -2.08
N GLU A 306 -22.54 -11.26 -1.76
CA GLU A 306 -22.13 -11.57 -0.39
C GLU A 306 -21.78 -10.33 0.44
N SER A 307 -21.61 -10.52 1.76
CA SER A 307 -21.19 -9.49 2.68
C SER A 307 -19.72 -9.07 2.46
N LEU A 308 -19.34 -7.85 2.85
CA LEU A 308 -17.94 -7.40 2.82
C LEU A 308 -17.05 -8.21 3.78
N THR A 309 -17.62 -8.89 4.74
CA THR A 309 -16.91 -9.73 5.72
C THR A 309 -16.55 -11.11 5.17
N SER A 310 -17.18 -11.51 4.05
CA SER A 310 -16.80 -12.71 3.27
C SER A 310 -15.66 -12.41 2.28
N ASP A 311 -15.48 -11.12 1.86
CA ASP A 311 -14.41 -10.76 0.92
C ASP A 311 -13.04 -10.66 1.60
N VAL A 312 -12.11 -11.49 1.16
CA VAL A 312 -10.73 -11.59 1.65
C VAL A 312 -10.03 -10.23 1.71
N ASN A 313 -10.14 -9.45 0.63
CA ASN A 313 -9.44 -8.17 0.53
C ASN A 313 -10.04 -7.12 1.45
N SER A 314 -11.35 -7.10 1.62
CA SER A 314 -12.06 -6.19 2.53
C SER A 314 -11.70 -6.48 3.99
N VAL A 315 -11.68 -7.74 4.40
CA VAL A 315 -11.30 -8.17 5.75
C VAL A 315 -9.84 -7.84 6.04
N MET A 316 -8.92 -8.15 5.11
CA MET A 316 -7.51 -7.79 5.28
C MET A 316 -7.29 -6.27 5.33
N ASN A 317 -8.00 -5.50 4.50
CA ASN A 317 -7.92 -4.04 4.49
C ASN A 317 -8.43 -3.42 5.80
N ALA A 318 -9.53 -3.97 6.36
CA ALA A 318 -10.00 -3.61 7.70
C ALA A 318 -8.94 -3.95 8.77
N GLY A 319 -8.31 -5.11 8.66
CA GLY A 319 -7.18 -5.50 9.48
C GLY A 319 -6.03 -4.49 9.43
N VAL A 320 -5.62 -4.05 8.22
CA VAL A 320 -4.56 -3.03 8.03
C VAL A 320 -4.93 -1.73 8.73
N LEU A 321 -6.16 -1.26 8.59
CA LEU A 321 -6.64 -0.03 9.22
C LEU A 321 -6.59 -0.13 10.75
N LEU A 322 -7.11 -1.21 11.32
CA LEU A 322 -7.14 -1.42 12.76
C LEU A 322 -5.76 -1.72 13.35
N GLY A 323 -4.91 -2.47 12.63
CA GLY A 323 -3.52 -2.72 13.02
C GLY A 323 -2.68 -1.45 13.04
N ALA A 324 -2.87 -0.56 12.05
CA ALA A 324 -2.22 0.75 12.02
C ALA A 324 -2.74 1.67 13.13
N PHE A 325 -4.04 1.60 13.47
CA PHE A 325 -4.62 2.32 14.61
C PHE A 325 -3.98 1.86 15.92
N ALA A 326 -3.88 0.56 16.15
CA ALA A 326 -3.21 0.01 17.33
C ALA A 326 -1.74 0.42 17.38
N ALA A 327 -1.02 0.36 16.25
CA ALA A 327 0.38 0.78 16.16
C ALA A 327 0.56 2.26 16.49
N ALA A 328 -0.29 3.15 15.95
CA ALA A 328 -0.27 4.58 16.23
C ALA A 328 -0.54 4.88 17.71
N ALA A 329 -1.52 4.20 18.30
CA ALA A 329 -1.87 4.34 19.70
C ALA A 329 -0.73 3.86 20.63
N MET A 330 -0.14 2.68 20.36
CA MET A 330 1.02 2.15 21.10
C MET A 330 2.24 3.04 20.99
N ALA A 331 2.46 3.66 19.82
CA ALA A 331 3.53 4.63 19.60
C ALA A 331 3.30 5.98 20.30
N GLY A 332 2.09 6.23 20.82
CA GLY A 332 1.71 7.52 21.40
C GLY A 332 1.60 8.64 20.37
N LYS A 333 1.36 8.29 19.10
CA LYS A 333 1.35 9.23 17.95
C LYS A 333 -0.02 9.35 17.29
N PHE A 334 -1.04 8.68 17.82
CA PHE A 334 -2.40 8.80 17.29
C PHE A 334 -2.95 10.20 17.52
N SER A 335 -3.33 10.90 16.45
CA SER A 335 -3.93 12.23 16.53
C SER A 335 -4.77 12.53 15.31
N PHE A 336 -5.93 13.15 15.52
CA PHE A 336 -6.77 13.63 14.42
C PHE A 336 -6.36 15.04 14.00
N GLN A 337 -5.94 15.20 12.75
CA GLN A 337 -5.59 16.50 12.17
C GLN A 337 -6.76 17.07 11.36
N TRP A 338 -7.70 17.76 12.03
CA TRP A 338 -8.91 18.30 11.39
C TRP A 338 -8.66 19.54 10.51
N ARG A 339 -7.60 20.30 10.80
CA ARG A 339 -7.35 21.58 10.13
C ARG A 339 -6.41 21.39 8.95
N LEU A 340 -6.97 21.02 7.80
CA LEU A 340 -6.27 20.93 6.53
C LEU A 340 -6.76 21.98 5.55
N PRO A 341 -5.88 22.61 4.76
CA PRO A 341 -6.28 23.50 3.66
C PRO A 341 -7.22 22.79 2.68
N ILE A 342 -8.21 23.51 2.13
CA ILE A 342 -9.18 22.95 1.18
C ILE A 342 -8.47 22.29 -0.03
N LEU A 343 -7.37 22.87 -0.50
CA LEU A 343 -6.59 22.31 -1.61
C LEU A 343 -6.03 20.91 -1.30
N HIS A 344 -5.76 20.60 -0.03
CA HIS A 344 -5.31 19.26 0.37
C HIS A 344 -6.46 18.23 0.29
N TRP A 345 -7.70 18.65 0.59
CA TRP A 345 -8.90 17.80 0.45
C TRP A 345 -9.18 17.52 -1.03
N ILE A 346 -9.11 18.56 -1.87
CA ILE A 346 -9.31 18.44 -3.32
C ILE A 346 -8.23 17.53 -3.92
N ALA A 347 -6.96 17.74 -3.58
CA ALA A 347 -5.87 16.89 -4.07
C ALA A 347 -6.03 15.43 -3.64
N ALA A 348 -6.46 15.19 -2.39
CA ALA A 348 -6.69 13.85 -1.88
C ALA A 348 -7.84 13.16 -2.62
N LEU A 349 -8.95 13.85 -2.85
CA LEU A 349 -10.10 13.31 -3.59
C LEU A 349 -9.73 13.00 -5.04
N LEU A 350 -9.15 13.97 -5.76
CA LEU A 350 -8.72 13.78 -7.16
C LEU A 350 -7.67 12.68 -7.28
N GLY A 351 -6.67 12.70 -6.37
CA GLY A 351 -5.66 11.64 -6.30
C GLY A 351 -6.29 10.27 -6.04
N GLY A 352 -7.30 10.21 -5.17
CA GLY A 352 -8.07 9.00 -4.90
C GLY A 352 -8.79 8.48 -6.14
N VAL A 353 -9.51 9.34 -6.89
CA VAL A 353 -10.18 8.95 -8.15
C VAL A 353 -9.17 8.38 -9.15
N MET A 354 -8.02 9.05 -9.32
CA MET A 354 -6.96 8.56 -10.21
C MET A 354 -6.37 7.22 -9.74
N LEU A 355 -6.23 7.03 -8.42
CA LEU A 355 -5.78 5.76 -7.84
C LEU A 355 -6.78 4.63 -8.14
N GLY A 356 -8.07 4.87 -7.91
CA GLY A 356 -9.11 3.86 -8.13
C GLY A 356 -9.26 3.49 -9.59
N TYR A 357 -9.40 4.49 -10.44
CA TYR A 357 -9.52 4.28 -11.88
C TYR A 357 -8.28 3.56 -12.44
N GLY A 358 -7.09 4.10 -12.15
CA GLY A 358 -5.84 3.54 -12.65
C GLY A 358 -5.57 2.12 -12.15
N ALA A 359 -5.84 1.83 -10.85
CA ALA A 359 -5.65 0.49 -10.31
C ALA A 359 -6.58 -0.55 -10.94
N THR A 360 -7.83 -0.20 -11.22
CA THR A 360 -8.83 -1.13 -11.76
C THR A 360 -8.47 -1.53 -13.18
N ILE A 361 -8.12 -0.57 -14.05
CA ILE A 361 -7.75 -0.86 -15.44
C ILE A 361 -6.34 -1.44 -15.60
N ALA A 362 -5.44 -1.20 -14.62
CA ALA A 362 -4.07 -1.75 -14.62
C ALA A 362 -3.92 -3.04 -13.80
N PHE A 363 -5.02 -3.71 -13.48
CA PHE A 363 -5.08 -4.99 -12.74
C PHE A 363 -4.50 -4.93 -11.33
N GLY A 364 -4.39 -3.75 -10.71
CA GLY A 364 -3.97 -3.60 -9.32
C GLY A 364 -3.14 -2.34 -9.02
N CYS A 365 -2.73 -2.24 -7.76
CA CYS A 365 -1.92 -1.16 -7.19
C CYS A 365 -0.47 -1.60 -6.95
N ASN A 366 0.29 -0.82 -6.16
CA ASN A 366 1.66 -1.19 -5.76
C ASN A 366 1.75 -2.58 -5.10
N ILE A 367 0.73 -3.03 -4.39
CA ILE A 367 0.72 -4.38 -3.79
C ILE A 367 0.22 -5.41 -4.80
N GLY A 368 -0.95 -5.21 -5.43
CA GLY A 368 -1.53 -6.22 -6.32
C GLY A 368 -0.79 -6.39 -7.64
N ALA A 369 -0.47 -5.27 -8.34
CA ALA A 369 0.14 -5.33 -9.67
C ALA A 369 1.68 -5.29 -9.61
N TYR A 370 2.27 -4.32 -8.91
CA TYR A 370 3.73 -4.21 -8.85
C TYR A 370 4.34 -5.34 -8.01
N PHE A 371 4.03 -5.41 -6.71
CA PHE A 371 4.58 -6.44 -5.84
C PHE A 371 4.04 -7.82 -6.22
N GLY A 372 2.71 -8.01 -6.23
CA GLY A 372 2.06 -9.29 -6.50
C GLY A 372 2.32 -9.80 -7.92
N GLY A 373 2.35 -8.92 -8.92
CA GLY A 373 2.70 -9.27 -10.29
C GLY A 373 4.15 -9.75 -10.42
N ILE A 374 5.12 -9.00 -9.89
CA ILE A 374 6.54 -9.41 -9.92
C ILE A 374 6.77 -10.67 -9.08
N ALA A 375 6.21 -10.74 -7.87
CA ALA A 375 6.29 -11.93 -7.01
C ALA A 375 5.59 -13.16 -7.63
N SER A 376 4.69 -12.97 -8.60
CA SER A 376 4.08 -14.05 -9.38
C SER A 376 4.85 -14.40 -10.66
N GLY A 377 5.96 -13.73 -10.94
CA GLY A 377 6.72 -13.93 -12.18
C GLY A 377 6.08 -13.30 -13.42
N SER A 378 5.10 -12.41 -13.27
CA SER A 378 4.42 -11.79 -14.40
C SER A 378 5.15 -10.55 -14.92
N LEU A 379 5.36 -10.49 -16.23
CA LEU A 379 5.98 -9.32 -16.87
C LEU A 379 5.13 -8.06 -16.73
N HIS A 380 3.81 -8.15 -16.56
CA HIS A 380 2.96 -6.97 -16.38
C HIS A 380 3.36 -6.14 -15.16
N GLY A 381 3.86 -6.76 -14.08
CA GLY A 381 4.32 -6.06 -12.89
C GLY A 381 5.50 -5.12 -13.16
N TRP A 382 6.40 -5.50 -14.08
CA TRP A 382 7.51 -4.66 -14.53
C TRP A 382 7.04 -3.49 -15.41
N LEU A 383 6.11 -3.74 -16.35
CA LEU A 383 5.48 -2.68 -17.14
C LEU A 383 4.75 -1.69 -16.23
N TRP A 384 4.00 -2.22 -15.25
CA TRP A 384 3.30 -1.43 -14.26
C TRP A 384 4.26 -0.52 -13.46
N LEU A 385 5.39 -1.07 -12.98
CA LEU A 385 6.41 -0.29 -12.26
C LEU A 385 6.92 0.89 -13.08
N ILE A 386 7.30 0.66 -14.35
CA ILE A 386 7.83 1.69 -15.23
C ILE A 386 6.80 2.80 -15.46
N ALA A 387 5.57 2.43 -15.80
CA ALA A 387 4.49 3.37 -16.10
C ALA A 387 4.09 4.18 -14.84
N ALA A 388 3.91 3.51 -13.69
CA ALA A 388 3.55 4.19 -12.45
C ALA A 388 4.69 5.08 -11.91
N PHE A 389 5.94 4.68 -12.11
CA PHE A 389 7.08 5.53 -11.75
C PHE A 389 7.13 6.80 -12.61
N ALA A 390 6.89 6.68 -13.93
CA ALA A 390 6.76 7.82 -14.83
C ALA A 390 5.59 8.74 -14.41
N GLY A 391 4.43 8.17 -14.08
CA GLY A 391 3.30 8.91 -13.52
C GLY A 391 3.65 9.62 -12.20
N SER A 392 4.43 8.97 -11.33
CA SER A 392 4.89 9.58 -10.08
C SER A 392 5.84 10.76 -10.29
N ILE A 393 6.65 10.75 -11.35
CA ILE A 393 7.46 11.92 -11.74
C ILE A 393 6.51 13.09 -12.04
N VAL A 394 5.54 12.90 -12.93
CA VAL A 394 4.57 13.94 -13.29
C VAL A 394 3.78 14.40 -12.04
N GLY A 395 3.27 13.45 -11.25
CA GLY A 395 2.54 13.75 -10.03
C GLY A 395 3.36 14.57 -9.03
N SER A 396 4.67 14.29 -8.89
CA SER A 396 5.56 15.05 -8.02
C SER A 396 5.72 16.52 -8.46
N TYR A 397 5.73 16.80 -9.76
CA TYR A 397 5.75 18.17 -10.29
C TYR A 397 4.41 18.91 -10.15
N ILE A 398 3.28 18.19 -10.08
CA ILE A 398 1.94 18.77 -9.91
C ILE A 398 1.67 19.13 -8.44
N ARG A 399 2.29 18.46 -7.46
CA ARG A 399 2.08 18.68 -6.02
C ARG A 399 2.11 20.13 -5.54
N PRO A 400 3.04 21.00 -6.00
CA PRO A 400 3.10 22.40 -5.58
C PRO A 400 1.83 23.19 -5.91
N LEU A 401 1.09 22.83 -6.98
CA LEU A 401 -0.19 23.47 -7.35
C LEU A 401 -1.23 23.35 -6.22
N PHE A 402 -1.15 22.26 -5.45
CA PHE A 402 -2.01 22.00 -4.30
C PHE A 402 -1.38 22.40 -2.97
N LYS A 403 -0.24 23.09 -2.98
CA LYS A 403 0.51 23.50 -1.78
C LYS A 403 0.92 22.32 -0.88
N LEU A 404 1.18 21.14 -1.47
CA LEU A 404 1.49 19.92 -0.71
C LEU A 404 2.95 19.86 -0.22
N ASP A 405 3.85 20.68 -0.74
CA ASP A 405 5.29 20.69 -0.46
C ASP A 405 5.76 21.98 0.26
N THR A 406 4.86 22.68 0.96
CA THR A 406 5.27 23.81 1.81
C THR A 406 6.12 23.32 2.99
N LYS A 407 7.22 24.05 3.27
CA LYS A 407 8.27 23.71 4.27
C LYS A 407 7.78 23.41 5.71
N THR A 408 6.50 23.55 6.00
CA THR A 408 5.87 23.19 7.28
C THR A 408 5.71 21.69 7.50
N SER A 409 5.92 20.86 6.47
CA SER A 409 5.73 19.39 6.53
C SER A 409 7.00 18.63 7.01
N THR A 410 8.15 19.27 7.18
CA THR A 410 9.38 18.56 7.55
C THR A 410 9.51 18.25 9.04
N ARG A 411 8.54 18.64 9.89
CA ARG A 411 8.56 18.36 11.34
C ARG A 411 7.65 17.23 11.82
N SER A 412 6.89 16.59 10.95
CA SER A 412 5.94 15.51 11.34
C SER A 412 6.18 14.16 10.65
N ALA A 413 7.39 13.92 10.16
CA ALA A 413 7.81 12.63 9.62
C ALA A 413 9.00 12.07 10.41
N CYS A 414 8.87 12.03 11.73
CA CYS A 414 9.71 11.21 12.62
C CYS A 414 8.81 10.44 13.58
#